data_5b8a85edc0bc4f10c82282cb2e3c0662
#
_entry.id   5b8a85edc0bc4f10c82282cb2e3c0662
#
_cell.length_a   1.000
_cell.length_b   1.000
_cell.length_c   1.000
_cell.angle_alpha   90.00
_cell.angle_beta   90.00
_cell.angle_gamma   90.00
#
_symmetry.space_group_name_H-M   'P 1'
#
loop_
_entity.id
_entity.type
_entity.pdbx_description
1 polymer ?
#
loop_
_entity_poly.entity_id
_entity_poly.type
_entity_poly.pdbx_seq_one_letter_code
_entity_poly.pdbx_strand_id
1 'polypeptide(L)'
;MLLDLNNPVFQENLFALQKVERHAALDTLKKIRQLTWAQIYRDNGLKWEKIVSITPPPGIDAVYSLRITQARRATALRDGPYMRLLTVAPDHDSTYGRK
;
A
#
# COMPACT_ATOMS: atom_id res chain seq x y z
N MET A 1 -10.54 9.84 0.93
CA MET A 1 -9.48 9.23 0.10
C MET A 1 -10.10 8.35 -0.97
N LEU A 2 -9.67 8.55 -2.21
CA LEU A 2 -10.06 7.65 -3.31
C LEU A 2 -8.99 6.60 -3.49
N LEU A 3 -9.41 5.35 -3.67
CA LEU A 3 -8.47 4.25 -3.88
C LEU A 3 -8.52 3.81 -5.33
N ASP A 4 -7.35 3.59 -5.92
CA ASP A 4 -7.22 2.97 -7.23
C ASP A 4 -6.63 1.58 -7.03
N LEU A 5 -7.43 0.55 -7.25
CA LEU A 5 -7.06 -0.85 -7.07
C LEU A 5 -6.96 -1.59 -8.40
N ASN A 6 -6.80 -0.85 -9.49
CA ASN A 6 -6.85 -1.43 -10.83
C ASN A 6 -5.55 -2.09 -11.29
N ASN A 7 -4.48 -1.96 -10.54
CA ASN A 7 -3.21 -2.58 -10.93
C ASN A 7 -3.34 -4.11 -10.86
N PRO A 8 -3.12 -4.83 -11.98
CA PRO A 8 -3.28 -6.30 -11.97
C PRO A 8 -2.34 -7.01 -11.00
N VAL A 9 -1.14 -6.48 -10.80
CA VAL A 9 -0.18 -7.07 -9.86
C VAL A 9 -0.71 -6.96 -8.43
N PHE A 10 -1.23 -5.78 -8.07
CA PHE A 10 -1.83 -5.60 -6.76
C PHE A 10 -2.99 -6.57 -6.53
N GLN A 11 -3.86 -6.70 -7.52
CA GLN A 11 -5.01 -7.59 -7.42
C GLN A 11 -4.57 -9.04 -7.22
N GLU A 12 -3.58 -9.48 -8.01
CA GLU A 12 -3.06 -10.83 -7.90
C GLU A 12 -2.45 -11.08 -6.52
N ASN A 13 -1.66 -10.12 -6.03
CA ASN A 13 -1.07 -10.25 -4.69
C ASN A 13 -2.14 -10.33 -3.61
N LEU A 14 -3.16 -9.48 -3.72
CA LEU A 14 -4.23 -9.42 -2.72
C LEU A 14 -5.00 -10.74 -2.69
N PHE A 15 -5.35 -11.26 -3.86
CA PHE A 15 -6.15 -12.48 -3.96
C PHE A 15 -5.37 -13.73 -3.56
N ALA A 16 -4.04 -13.66 -3.59
CA ALA A 16 -3.19 -14.77 -3.17
C ALA A 16 -3.04 -14.87 -1.65
N LEU A 17 -3.47 -13.86 -0.91
CA LEU A 17 -3.37 -13.90 0.55
C LEU A 17 -4.30 -14.96 1.13
N GLN A 18 -3.88 -15.56 2.26
CA GLN A 18 -4.77 -16.44 3.02
C GLN A 18 -5.99 -15.66 3.49
N LYS A 19 -7.09 -16.35 3.71
CA LYS A 19 -8.38 -15.72 3.98
C LYS A 19 -8.31 -14.71 5.12
N VAL A 20 -7.67 -15.04 6.23
CA VAL A 20 -7.59 -14.14 7.38
C VAL A 20 -6.82 -12.88 7.03
N GLU A 21 -5.69 -13.02 6.33
CA GLU A 21 -4.91 -11.86 5.92
C GLU A 21 -5.63 -11.05 4.84
N ARG A 22 -6.34 -11.72 3.95
CA ARG A 22 -7.10 -11.02 2.91
C ARG A 22 -8.18 -10.15 3.53
N HIS A 23 -8.87 -10.65 4.55
CA HIS A 23 -9.86 -9.85 5.28
C HIS A 23 -9.20 -8.68 6.00
N ALA A 24 -8.05 -8.90 6.62
CA ALA A 24 -7.32 -7.83 7.30
C ALA A 24 -6.90 -6.74 6.32
N ALA A 25 -6.44 -7.14 5.12
CA ALA A 25 -6.06 -6.18 4.08
C ALA A 25 -7.28 -5.36 3.64
N LEU A 26 -8.42 -6.00 3.44
CA LEU A 26 -9.65 -5.30 3.05
C LEU A 26 -10.09 -4.33 4.14
N ASP A 27 -9.97 -4.72 5.41
CA ASP A 27 -10.30 -3.82 6.51
C ASP A 27 -9.40 -2.58 6.51
N THR A 28 -8.12 -2.77 6.22
CA THR A 28 -7.19 -1.64 6.12
C THR A 28 -7.56 -0.71 4.97
N LEU A 29 -7.90 -1.28 3.81
CA LEU A 29 -8.33 -0.48 2.67
C LEU A 29 -9.61 0.30 2.99
N LYS A 30 -10.54 -0.33 3.71
CA LYS A 30 -11.76 0.35 4.15
C LYS A 30 -11.44 1.51 5.07
N LYS A 31 -10.51 1.32 6.00
CA LYS A 31 -10.04 2.39 6.89
C LYS A 31 -9.46 3.55 6.08
N ILE A 32 -8.58 3.24 5.13
CA ILE A 32 -7.91 4.25 4.31
C ILE A 32 -8.93 5.09 3.56
N ARG A 33 -9.98 4.47 3.04
CA ARG A 33 -11.03 5.19 2.33
C ARG A 33 -11.65 6.34 3.14
N GLN A 34 -11.60 6.24 4.44
CA GLN A 34 -12.22 7.21 5.34
C GLN A 34 -11.26 8.31 5.80
N LEU A 35 -9.99 8.23 5.38
CA LEU A 35 -8.96 9.15 5.85
C LEU A 35 -8.62 10.19 4.78
N THR A 36 -8.11 11.34 5.24
CA THR A 36 -7.51 12.34 4.36
C THR A 36 -6.02 12.05 4.24
N TRP A 37 -5.36 12.69 3.26
CA TRP A 37 -3.90 12.56 3.15
C TRP A 37 -3.20 12.97 4.43
N ALA A 38 -3.64 14.06 5.07
CA ALA A 38 -3.03 14.50 6.32
C ALA A 38 -3.11 13.43 7.40
N GLN A 39 -4.25 12.73 7.47
CA GLN A 39 -4.42 11.64 8.42
C GLN A 39 -3.59 10.42 8.07
N ILE A 40 -3.43 10.11 6.79
CA ILE A 40 -2.56 9.02 6.33
C ILE A 40 -1.14 9.24 6.81
N TYR A 41 -0.62 10.47 6.62
CA TYR A 41 0.76 10.78 7.00
C TYR A 41 0.99 10.66 8.51
N ARG A 42 -0.04 10.81 9.32
CA ARG A 42 0.08 10.79 10.78
C ARG A 42 -0.33 9.46 11.40
N ASP A 43 -0.85 8.54 10.62
CA ASP A 43 -1.37 7.28 11.17
C ASP A 43 -0.23 6.34 11.51
N ASN A 44 -0.05 6.07 12.80
CA ASN A 44 1.04 5.21 13.28
C ASN A 44 0.86 3.75 12.87
N GLY A 45 -0.37 3.32 12.68
CA GLY A 45 -0.64 1.93 12.29
C GLY A 45 -0.31 1.67 10.83
N LEU A 46 -0.53 2.65 9.96
CA LEU A 46 -0.27 2.48 8.52
C LEU A 46 1.21 2.61 8.18
N LYS A 47 1.96 3.39 8.93
CA LYS A 47 3.40 3.60 8.69
C LYS A 47 3.68 3.96 7.22
N TRP A 48 3.00 5.00 6.75
CA TRP A 48 3.17 5.50 5.39
C TRP A 48 4.56 6.12 5.25
N GLU A 49 5.40 5.52 4.42
CA GLU A 49 6.81 5.90 4.30
C GLU A 49 7.26 5.93 2.85
N LYS A 50 8.03 6.95 2.51
CA LYS A 50 8.63 7.06 1.19
C LYS A 50 9.71 5.99 1.01
N ILE A 51 9.70 5.33 -0.15
CA ILE A 51 10.72 4.35 -0.50
C ILE A 51 11.75 5.05 -1.37
N VAL A 52 12.90 5.41 -0.77
CA VAL A 52 13.91 6.20 -1.47
C VAL A 52 14.69 5.39 -2.50
N SER A 53 14.69 4.06 -2.38
CA SER A 53 15.45 3.20 -3.30
C SER A 53 14.72 2.93 -4.62
N ILE A 54 13.47 3.36 -4.76
CA ILE A 54 12.69 3.13 -5.98
C ILE A 54 12.54 4.45 -6.72
N THR A 55 12.86 4.43 -8.03
CA THR A 55 12.65 5.58 -8.89
C THR A 55 11.17 5.65 -9.25
N PRO A 56 10.48 6.75 -8.94
CA PRO A 56 9.07 6.86 -9.27
C PRO A 56 8.85 7.05 -10.77
N PRO A 57 7.65 6.73 -11.27
CA PRO A 57 7.30 7.00 -12.67
C PRO A 57 7.30 8.50 -12.95
N PRO A 58 7.43 8.89 -14.23
CA PRO A 58 7.35 10.31 -14.60
C PRO A 58 6.06 10.95 -14.10
N GLY A 59 6.20 12.16 -13.54
CA GLY A 59 5.05 12.89 -13.01
C GLY A 59 4.63 12.52 -11.59
N ILE A 60 5.29 11.54 -10.99
CA ILE A 60 5.01 11.07 -9.64
C ILE A 60 6.22 11.37 -8.75
N ASP A 61 5.98 11.97 -7.58
CA ASP A 61 7.06 12.38 -6.70
C ASP A 61 7.79 11.23 -6.03
N ALA A 62 7.06 10.18 -5.66
CA ALA A 62 7.65 9.09 -4.90
C ALA A 62 6.76 7.86 -4.91
N VAL A 63 7.38 6.70 -4.64
CA VAL A 63 6.67 5.47 -4.31
C VAL A 63 6.72 5.33 -2.79
N TYR A 64 5.62 4.89 -2.21
CA TYR A 64 5.49 4.76 -0.76
C TYR A 64 5.19 3.32 -0.37
N SER A 65 5.53 2.98 0.86
CA SER A 65 5.10 1.73 1.47
C SER A 65 4.17 2.03 2.63
N LEU A 66 3.30 1.08 2.92
CA LEU A 66 2.39 1.17 4.06
C LEU A 66 2.14 -0.23 4.60
N ARG A 67 1.76 -0.31 5.88
CA ARG A 67 1.39 -1.59 6.48
C ARG A 67 -0.06 -1.88 6.12
N ILE A 68 -0.28 -2.95 5.35
CA ILE A 68 -1.63 -3.32 4.94
C ILE A 68 -2.21 -4.42 5.83
N THR A 69 -1.36 -5.28 6.40
CA THR A 69 -1.71 -6.22 7.47
C THR A 69 -0.60 -6.19 8.51
N GLN A 70 -0.78 -6.89 9.62
CA GLN A 70 0.26 -7.00 10.65
C GLN A 70 1.60 -7.45 10.06
N ALA A 71 1.56 -8.39 9.14
CA ALA A 71 2.75 -9.03 8.60
C ALA A 71 3.18 -8.51 7.24
N ARG A 72 2.38 -7.68 6.57
CA ARG A 72 2.63 -7.36 5.17
C ARG A 72 2.60 -5.89 4.89
N ARG A 73 3.48 -5.48 3.99
CA ARG A 73 3.51 -4.11 3.50
C ARG A 73 3.01 -4.08 2.06
N ALA A 74 2.39 -2.96 1.70
CA ALA A 74 1.98 -2.69 0.33
C ALA A 74 2.79 -1.52 -0.20
N THR A 75 2.85 -1.39 -1.52
CA THR A 75 3.41 -0.18 -2.13
C THR A 75 2.31 0.58 -2.85
N ALA A 76 2.46 1.88 -2.90
CA ALA A 76 1.44 2.75 -3.46
C ALA A 76 2.04 4.07 -3.95
N LEU A 77 1.25 4.77 -4.75
CA LEU A 77 1.56 6.13 -5.21
C LEU A 77 0.53 7.09 -4.67
N ARG A 78 0.94 8.33 -4.44
CA ARG A 78 0.02 9.43 -4.24
C ARG A 78 -0.16 10.14 -5.58
N ASP A 79 -1.37 10.16 -6.10
CA ASP A 79 -1.67 10.78 -7.38
C ASP A 79 -2.93 11.62 -7.22
N GLY A 80 -2.74 12.91 -6.89
CA GLY A 80 -3.85 13.80 -6.61
C GLY A 80 -4.70 13.28 -5.46
N PRO A 81 -6.01 13.12 -5.67
CA PRO A 81 -6.89 12.59 -4.63
C PRO A 81 -6.84 11.08 -4.50
N TYR A 82 -6.06 10.40 -5.35
CA TYR A 82 -6.00 8.93 -5.38
C TYR A 82 -4.79 8.40 -4.65
N MET A 83 -5.01 7.30 -3.92
CA MET A 83 -3.93 6.40 -3.54
C MET A 83 -3.98 5.22 -4.50
N ARG A 84 -2.94 5.07 -5.33
CA ARG A 84 -2.87 3.97 -6.28
C ARG A 84 -2.04 2.85 -5.69
N LEU A 85 -2.68 1.72 -5.41
CA LEU A 85 -2.01 0.56 -4.83
C LEU A 85 -1.30 -0.20 -5.95
N LEU A 86 -0.03 -0.57 -5.70
CA LEU A 86 0.81 -1.22 -6.71
C LEU A 86 1.05 -2.69 -6.42
N THR A 87 1.41 -3.03 -5.19
CA THR A 87 1.74 -4.40 -4.81
C THR A 87 1.39 -4.65 -3.36
N VAL A 88 1.27 -5.95 -3.01
CA VAL A 88 1.31 -6.40 -1.62
C VAL A 88 2.45 -7.39 -1.53
N ALA A 89 3.38 -7.15 -0.64
CA ALA A 89 4.51 -8.05 -0.47
C ALA A 89 4.06 -9.39 0.13
N PRO A 90 4.64 -10.50 -0.30
CA PRO A 90 4.31 -11.81 0.29
C PRO A 90 4.69 -11.89 1.77
N ASP A 91 5.72 -11.12 2.19
CA ASP A 91 6.05 -10.96 3.58
C ASP A 91 6.75 -9.61 3.77
N HIS A 92 7.05 -9.28 5.02
CA HIS A 92 7.60 -7.98 5.38
C HIS A 92 8.93 -7.68 4.66
N ASP A 93 9.79 -8.66 4.58
CA ASP A 93 11.12 -8.48 4.01
C ASP A 93 11.08 -8.27 2.50
N SER A 94 10.14 -8.91 1.83
CA SER A 94 10.04 -8.82 0.37
C SER A 94 9.81 -7.40 -0.11
N THR A 95 9.18 -6.55 0.71
CA THR A 95 8.93 -5.16 0.34
C THR A 95 10.22 -4.41 0.07
N TYR A 96 11.31 -4.79 0.74
CA TYR A 96 12.58 -4.10 0.64
C TYR A 96 13.59 -4.85 -0.24
N GLY A 97 13.14 -5.88 -0.96
CA GLY A 97 14.00 -6.62 -1.87
C GLY A 97 15.03 -7.51 -1.21
N ARG A 98 14.90 -7.78 0.07
CA ARG A 98 15.78 -8.72 0.76
C ARG A 98 15.45 -10.12 0.36
N LYS A 99 16.43 -10.91 0.23
CA LYS A 99 16.16 -12.19 -0.13
C LYS A 99 16.26 -13.18 0.86
#